data_875eb2c7ad273b76375bb5029269f17c
#
_entry.id   875eb2c7ad273b76375bb5029269f17c
#
_cell.length_a   1.000
_cell.length_b   1.000
_cell.length_c   1.000
_cell.angle_alpha   90.00
_cell.angle_beta   90.00
_cell.angle_gamma   90.00
#
_symmetry.space_group_name_H-M   'P 1'
#
loop_
_entity.id
_entity.type
_entity.pdbx_description
1 polymer ?
#
loop_
_entity_poly.entity_id
_entity_poly.type
_entity_poly.pdbx_seq_one_letter_code
_entity_poly.pdbx_strand_id
1 'polypeptide(L)'
;MSRSTKDRCMRYWTAALLGLALAASPVAAKTKPVPVEGQTPQPAIETGNYPYQLFVPKGYLTDTAKQYPLLVFLHGSGERGDDVAKVKVHGPPKIAERDPAFPFLTVSPLLGTDQDWDIDKLDRMIDHIAKTYRIDPTRVYLTGLSRGGHASWRWAIAEPKRFAAVAAVAGRGNPGEACRLMDLPVWAFHGDRDDVVMPEGSFAMARAIRACGGRKVRLTIYPDLGHNAWDPAYDDPALYAWLLEQKLPSPTITNKDKK
;
A
#
# COMPACT_ATOMS: atom_id res chain seq x y z
N MET A 1 88.69 44.65 -31.14
CA MET A 1 87.80 44.70 -32.34
C MET A 1 87.32 43.30 -32.60
N SER A 2 86.11 43.02 -32.43
CA SER A 2 85.28 42.02 -33.14
C SER A 2 84.05 41.59 -32.39
N ARG A 3 83.04 41.55 -33.10
CA ARG A 3 81.66 41.38 -32.65
C ARG A 3 81.31 39.91 -32.43
N SER A 4 80.59 39.61 -31.29
CA SER A 4 79.92 38.35 -31.07
C SER A 4 78.42 38.48 -31.38
N THR A 5 77.92 37.65 -32.23
CA THR A 5 76.52 37.44 -32.49
C THR A 5 76.03 36.22 -31.70
N LYS A 6 75.12 36.42 -30.82
CA LYS A 6 74.45 35.36 -30.06
C LYS A 6 73.14 34.97 -30.77
N ASP A 7 73.07 33.77 -31.26
CA ASP A 7 71.86 33.18 -31.77
C ASP A 7 71.01 32.67 -30.60
N ARG A 8 69.77 33.14 -30.53
CA ARG A 8 68.83 32.82 -29.53
C ARG A 8 67.85 31.78 -30.10
N CYS A 9 68.01 30.52 -29.71
CA CYS A 9 67.16 29.41 -30.09
C CYS A 9 65.87 29.48 -29.29
N MET A 10 64.78 29.75 -29.96
CA MET A 10 63.43 29.83 -29.36
C MET A 10 62.82 28.43 -29.38
N ARG A 11 62.65 27.81 -28.20
CA ARG A 11 61.99 26.50 -28.00
C ARG A 11 60.50 26.74 -27.88
N TYR A 12 59.73 26.27 -28.84
CA TYR A 12 58.26 26.20 -28.76
C TYR A 12 57.91 25.01 -27.91
N TRP A 13 57.23 25.27 -26.80
CA TRP A 13 56.56 24.27 -25.99
C TRP A 13 55.13 24.07 -26.53
N THR A 14 54.88 22.94 -27.18
CA THR A 14 53.53 22.50 -27.51
C THR A 14 52.93 21.83 -26.29
N ALA A 15 51.98 22.50 -25.62
CA ALA A 15 51.15 21.91 -24.57
C ALA A 15 50.13 21.01 -25.20
N ALA A 16 50.26 19.69 -25.02
CA ALA A 16 49.24 18.72 -25.36
C ALA A 16 48.16 18.74 -24.28
N LEU A 17 46.98 19.30 -24.60
CA LEU A 17 45.76 19.19 -23.79
C LEU A 17 45.22 17.76 -23.93
N LEU A 18 45.48 16.91 -22.92
CA LEU A 18 44.76 15.65 -22.77
C LEU A 18 43.32 15.96 -22.32
N GLY A 19 42.37 15.89 -23.24
CA GLY A 19 40.94 15.93 -22.93
C GLY A 19 40.51 14.64 -22.24
N LEU A 20 40.23 14.72 -20.92
CA LEU A 20 39.64 13.64 -20.17
C LEU A 20 38.15 13.54 -20.55
N ALA A 21 37.82 12.64 -21.47
CA ALA A 21 36.44 12.32 -21.77
C ALA A 21 35.86 11.55 -20.58
N LEU A 22 35.04 12.21 -19.76
CA LEU A 22 34.18 11.56 -18.76
C LEU A 22 33.14 10.74 -19.49
N ALA A 23 33.37 9.43 -19.62
CA ALA A 23 32.36 8.50 -20.08
C ALA A 23 31.25 8.45 -19.02
N ALA A 24 30.11 9.09 -19.32
CA ALA A 24 28.92 8.94 -18.52
C ALA A 24 28.50 7.46 -18.61
N SER A 25 28.58 6.74 -17.48
CA SER A 25 28.08 5.39 -17.37
C SER A 25 26.58 5.41 -17.67
N PRO A 26 26.05 4.53 -18.53
CA PRO A 26 24.64 4.47 -18.78
C PRO A 26 23.92 4.12 -17.47
N VAL A 27 23.01 5.00 -17.03
CA VAL A 27 22.08 4.69 -15.94
C VAL A 27 21.27 3.48 -16.42
N ALA A 28 21.51 2.33 -15.82
CA ALA A 28 20.76 1.12 -16.11
C ALA A 28 19.27 1.43 -15.91
N ALA A 29 18.49 1.36 -16.99
CA ALA A 29 17.06 1.48 -16.91
C ALA A 29 16.55 0.39 -15.95
N LYS A 30 15.91 0.78 -14.85
CA LYS A 30 15.28 -0.16 -13.91
C LYS A 30 14.24 -0.95 -14.69
N THR A 31 14.54 -2.18 -15.03
CA THR A 31 13.56 -3.09 -15.66
C THR A 31 12.40 -3.26 -14.71
N LYS A 32 11.17 -3.16 -15.23
CA LYS A 32 9.98 -3.44 -14.42
C LYS A 32 10.11 -4.86 -13.85
N PRO A 33 9.79 -5.07 -12.56
CA PRO A 33 9.83 -6.41 -11.99
C PRO A 33 8.88 -7.32 -12.78
N VAL A 34 9.35 -8.52 -13.13
CA VAL A 34 8.51 -9.53 -13.77
C VAL A 34 7.56 -10.09 -12.70
N PRO A 35 6.24 -9.97 -12.86
CA PRO A 35 5.31 -10.53 -11.90
C PRO A 35 5.47 -12.05 -11.78
N VAL A 36 5.35 -12.57 -10.56
CA VAL A 36 5.33 -14.01 -10.26
C VAL A 36 4.00 -14.31 -9.59
N GLU A 37 3.24 -15.27 -10.13
CA GLU A 37 1.98 -15.69 -9.49
C GLU A 37 2.25 -16.32 -8.12
N GLY A 38 1.34 -16.13 -7.19
CA GLY A 38 1.51 -16.50 -5.79
C GLY A 38 2.06 -15.39 -4.92
N GLN A 39 2.48 -15.73 -3.72
CA GLN A 39 2.93 -14.77 -2.72
C GLN A 39 4.45 -14.70 -2.65
N THR A 40 4.99 -13.51 -2.84
CA THR A 40 6.43 -13.28 -2.91
C THR A 40 6.85 -12.09 -2.05
N PRO A 41 8.01 -12.18 -1.34
CA PRO A 41 8.58 -11.06 -0.63
C PRO A 41 9.14 -10.03 -1.62
N GLN A 42 8.91 -8.77 -1.33
CA GLN A 42 9.40 -7.64 -2.12
C GLN A 42 10.18 -6.68 -1.23
N PRO A 43 11.28 -6.11 -1.73
CA PRO A 43 11.99 -5.05 -1.03
C PRO A 43 11.12 -3.78 -0.97
N ALA A 44 11.52 -2.86 -0.12
CA ALA A 44 10.93 -1.52 -0.12
C ALA A 44 11.09 -0.86 -1.51
N ILE A 45 10.07 -0.16 -1.97
CA ILE A 45 10.05 0.50 -3.29
C ILE A 45 11.08 1.63 -3.39
N GLU A 46 11.45 2.21 -2.25
CA GLU A 46 12.44 3.26 -2.08
C GLU A 46 13.03 3.21 -0.66
N THR A 47 14.17 3.84 -0.44
CA THR A 47 14.77 3.94 0.89
C THR A 47 13.79 4.59 1.89
N GLY A 48 13.59 3.94 3.02
CA GLY A 48 12.71 4.40 4.10
C GLY A 48 11.22 4.05 3.91
N ASN A 49 10.84 3.39 2.82
CA ASN A 49 9.51 2.78 2.67
C ASN A 49 9.50 1.36 3.27
N TYR A 50 8.36 0.68 3.21
CA TYR A 50 8.16 -0.64 3.77
C TYR A 50 8.55 -1.76 2.80
N PRO A 51 9.29 -2.82 3.23
CA PRO A 51 9.27 -4.08 2.52
C PRO A 51 7.87 -4.70 2.64
N TYR A 52 7.48 -5.56 1.71
CA TYR A 52 6.10 -6.08 1.69
C TYR A 52 6.02 -7.49 1.10
N GLN A 53 4.96 -8.21 1.45
CA GLN A 53 4.50 -9.36 0.68
C GLN A 53 3.58 -8.90 -0.43
N LEU A 54 3.79 -9.45 -1.62
CA LEU A 54 2.92 -9.26 -2.77
C LEU A 54 2.34 -10.61 -3.18
N PHE A 55 1.02 -10.70 -3.20
CA PHE A 55 0.33 -11.83 -3.81
C PHE A 55 -0.22 -11.43 -5.17
N VAL A 56 0.13 -12.21 -6.18
CA VAL A 56 -0.38 -12.08 -7.56
C VAL A 56 -1.28 -13.28 -7.84
N PRO A 57 -2.57 -13.08 -8.14
CA PRO A 57 -3.51 -14.17 -8.36
C PRO A 57 -3.14 -15.07 -9.53
N LYS A 58 -3.52 -16.35 -9.44
CA LYS A 58 -3.44 -17.29 -10.55
C LYS A 58 -4.17 -16.76 -11.79
N GLY A 59 -3.57 -16.90 -12.95
CA GLY A 59 -4.10 -16.41 -14.23
C GLY A 59 -3.68 -14.98 -14.55
N TYR A 60 -2.95 -14.30 -13.64
CA TYR A 60 -2.43 -12.97 -13.92
C TYR A 60 -1.50 -12.93 -15.14
N LEU A 61 -0.65 -13.92 -15.33
CA LEU A 61 0.30 -13.96 -16.45
C LEU A 61 -0.36 -14.35 -17.78
N THR A 62 -1.44 -15.13 -17.74
CA THR A 62 -2.12 -15.64 -18.95
C THR A 62 -3.20 -14.70 -19.48
N ASP A 63 -3.98 -14.04 -18.61
CA ASP A 63 -4.99 -13.06 -18.99
C ASP A 63 -4.43 -11.65 -18.90
N THR A 64 -3.75 -11.21 -19.95
CA THR A 64 -3.07 -9.91 -19.99
C THR A 64 -4.01 -8.71 -20.13
N ALA A 65 -5.27 -8.93 -20.50
CA ALA A 65 -6.29 -7.87 -20.63
C ALA A 65 -6.99 -7.58 -19.28
N LYS A 66 -6.99 -8.54 -18.37
CA LYS A 66 -7.68 -8.42 -17.08
C LYS A 66 -6.97 -7.45 -16.15
N GLN A 67 -7.75 -6.55 -15.53
CA GLN A 67 -7.34 -5.74 -14.39
C GLN A 67 -7.86 -6.37 -13.10
N TYR A 68 -7.05 -6.30 -12.05
CA TYR A 68 -7.32 -6.97 -10.79
C TYR A 68 -7.66 -5.98 -9.69
N PRO A 69 -8.60 -6.30 -8.79
CA PRO A 69 -8.80 -5.52 -7.58
C PRO A 69 -7.54 -5.56 -6.70
N LEU A 70 -7.19 -4.43 -6.11
CA LEU A 70 -6.09 -4.33 -5.14
C LEU A 70 -6.65 -4.39 -3.73
N LEU A 71 -6.10 -5.28 -2.89
CA LEU A 71 -6.36 -5.33 -1.47
C LEU A 71 -5.09 -4.99 -0.69
N VAL A 72 -5.13 -3.93 0.10
CA VAL A 72 -4.05 -3.52 1.00
C VAL A 72 -4.36 -4.00 2.40
N PHE A 73 -3.42 -4.73 3.01
CA PHE A 73 -3.55 -5.26 4.36
C PHE A 73 -2.49 -4.68 5.29
N LEU A 74 -2.93 -4.10 6.40
CA LEU A 74 -2.07 -3.56 7.45
C LEU A 74 -2.13 -4.46 8.69
N HIS A 75 -1.01 -5.08 9.03
CA HIS A 75 -0.90 -5.99 10.18
C HIS A 75 -0.89 -5.25 11.53
N GLY A 76 -0.99 -6.00 12.60
CA GLY A 76 -0.98 -5.51 13.97
C GLY A 76 0.43 -5.30 14.56
N SER A 77 0.47 -5.16 15.87
CA SER A 77 1.74 -4.96 16.58
C SER A 77 2.58 -6.23 16.67
N GLY A 78 1.96 -7.41 16.62
CA GLY A 78 2.64 -8.70 16.79
C GLY A 78 3.54 -9.09 15.62
N GLU A 79 3.22 -8.62 14.41
CA GLU A 79 3.93 -8.99 13.18
C GLU A 79 5.08 -8.03 12.84
N ARG A 80 5.27 -6.94 13.62
CA ARG A 80 6.37 -5.99 13.41
C ARG A 80 7.75 -6.64 13.44
N GLY A 81 8.70 -6.03 12.75
CA GLY A 81 10.10 -6.47 12.74
C GLY A 81 10.76 -6.32 11.39
N ASP A 82 11.67 -7.21 11.08
CA ASP A 82 12.50 -7.24 9.87
C ASP A 82 12.23 -8.45 8.96
N ASP A 83 11.46 -9.43 9.43
CA ASP A 83 11.05 -10.60 8.67
C ASP A 83 9.69 -10.37 8.01
N VAL A 84 9.71 -10.10 6.70
CA VAL A 84 8.49 -9.84 5.91
C VAL A 84 7.56 -11.06 5.81
N ALA A 85 8.03 -12.26 6.15
CA ALA A 85 7.18 -13.45 6.19
C ALA A 85 6.13 -13.40 7.32
N LYS A 86 6.40 -12.64 8.39
CA LYS A 86 5.48 -12.48 9.52
C LYS A 86 4.12 -11.90 9.13
N VAL A 87 4.05 -11.08 8.09
CA VAL A 87 2.75 -10.51 7.67
C VAL A 87 1.76 -11.57 7.17
N LYS A 88 2.23 -12.80 6.90
CA LYS A 88 1.39 -13.92 6.44
C LYS A 88 0.68 -14.67 7.57
N VAL A 89 0.91 -14.29 8.82
CA VAL A 89 0.34 -15.01 9.99
C VAL A 89 -1.16 -14.81 10.10
N HIS A 90 -1.68 -13.63 9.70
CA HIS A 90 -3.09 -13.28 9.80
C HIS A 90 -3.62 -12.66 8.49
N GLY A 91 -4.94 -12.60 8.39
CA GLY A 91 -5.66 -11.83 7.38
C GLY A 91 -5.49 -12.29 5.93
N PRO A 92 -5.70 -11.38 4.96
CA PRO A 92 -5.65 -11.70 3.53
C PRO A 92 -4.39 -12.41 3.07
N PRO A 93 -3.16 -12.08 3.50
CA PRO A 93 -1.97 -12.80 3.06
C PRO A 93 -1.92 -14.25 3.57
N LYS A 94 -2.49 -14.57 4.76
CA LYS A 94 -2.66 -15.95 5.24
C LYS A 94 -3.57 -16.76 4.33
N ILE A 95 -4.64 -16.15 3.82
CA ILE A 95 -5.60 -16.81 2.94
C ILE A 95 -4.99 -16.99 1.55
N ALA A 96 -4.40 -15.96 1.00
CA ALA A 96 -3.73 -15.97 -0.30
C ALA A 96 -2.61 -17.02 -0.40
N GLU A 97 -1.93 -17.32 0.71
CA GLU A 97 -0.92 -18.41 0.78
C GLU A 97 -1.54 -19.79 0.53
N ARG A 98 -2.82 -19.98 0.88
CA ARG A 98 -3.52 -21.26 0.81
C ARG A 98 -4.43 -21.37 -0.41
N ASP A 99 -4.85 -20.24 -0.96
CA ASP A 99 -5.77 -20.16 -2.09
C ASP A 99 -5.15 -19.35 -3.25
N PRO A 100 -4.52 -20.03 -4.22
CA PRO A 100 -3.98 -19.37 -5.42
C PRO A 100 -5.03 -18.67 -6.28
N ALA A 101 -6.32 -18.99 -6.09
CA ALA A 101 -7.44 -18.38 -6.79
C ALA A 101 -8.02 -17.15 -6.04
N PHE A 102 -7.42 -16.75 -4.89
CA PHE A 102 -7.82 -15.55 -4.16
C PHE A 102 -7.88 -14.35 -5.11
N PRO A 103 -9.03 -13.65 -5.22
CA PRO A 103 -9.30 -12.82 -6.41
C PRO A 103 -8.61 -11.47 -6.42
N PHE A 104 -7.88 -11.10 -5.36
CA PHE A 104 -7.22 -9.80 -5.21
C PHE A 104 -5.72 -9.89 -5.48
N LEU A 105 -5.16 -8.93 -6.19
CA LEU A 105 -3.76 -8.61 -5.98
C LEU A 105 -3.64 -8.04 -4.57
N THR A 106 -2.79 -8.65 -3.72
CA THR A 106 -2.73 -8.28 -2.30
C THR A 106 -1.36 -7.74 -1.94
N VAL A 107 -1.32 -6.57 -1.31
CA VAL A 107 -0.11 -5.92 -0.81
C VAL A 107 -0.15 -5.84 0.70
N SER A 108 0.85 -6.43 1.35
CA SER A 108 0.94 -6.51 2.80
C SER A 108 2.30 -5.98 3.25
N PRO A 109 2.43 -4.66 3.52
CA PRO A 109 3.68 -4.08 4.00
C PRO A 109 4.04 -4.57 5.39
N LEU A 110 5.34 -4.58 5.70
CA LEU A 110 5.88 -4.89 7.02
C LEU A 110 6.30 -3.60 7.73
N LEU A 111 5.75 -3.38 8.90
CA LEU A 111 6.12 -2.29 9.80
C LEU A 111 7.33 -2.70 10.66
N GLY A 112 8.35 -1.88 10.74
CA GLY A 112 9.50 -2.09 11.63
C GLY A 112 9.10 -2.02 13.12
N THR A 113 9.93 -2.58 14.01
CA THR A 113 9.63 -2.76 15.45
C THR A 113 9.22 -1.45 16.13
N ASP A 114 9.96 -0.36 15.90
CA ASP A 114 9.77 0.92 16.60
C ASP A 114 9.06 1.97 15.72
N GLN A 115 8.33 1.51 14.68
CA GLN A 115 7.64 2.37 13.74
C GLN A 115 6.13 2.37 13.97
N ASP A 116 5.46 3.39 13.43
CA ASP A 116 4.02 3.40 13.21
C ASP A 116 3.72 3.56 11.72
N TRP A 117 2.47 3.26 11.32
CA TRP A 117 2.03 3.39 9.95
C TRP A 117 2.04 4.86 9.52
N ASP A 118 2.80 5.16 8.49
CA ASP A 118 2.94 6.45 7.83
C ASP A 118 2.10 6.45 6.55
N ILE A 119 1.11 7.32 6.50
CA ILE A 119 0.13 7.38 5.40
C ILE A 119 0.82 7.77 4.08
N ASP A 120 1.74 8.74 4.11
CA ASP A 120 2.43 9.19 2.89
C ASP A 120 3.29 8.07 2.28
N LYS A 121 3.92 7.24 3.13
CA LYS A 121 4.67 6.06 2.66
C LYS A 121 3.74 5.03 2.04
N LEU A 122 2.59 4.79 2.65
CA LEU A 122 1.59 3.87 2.15
C LEU A 122 1.00 4.37 0.82
N ASP A 123 0.73 5.67 0.67
CA ASP A 123 0.26 6.28 -0.57
C ASP A 123 1.26 6.09 -1.71
N ARG A 124 2.54 6.42 -1.46
CA ARG A 124 3.59 6.22 -2.47
C ARG A 124 3.72 4.74 -2.88
N MET A 125 3.58 3.82 -1.91
CA MET A 125 3.62 2.39 -2.20
C MET A 125 2.47 1.96 -3.10
N ILE A 126 1.22 2.34 -2.81
CA ILE A 126 0.06 2.01 -3.66
C ILE A 126 0.24 2.62 -5.05
N ASP A 127 0.68 3.86 -5.16
CA ASP A 127 0.91 4.52 -6.44
C ASP A 127 1.97 3.78 -7.28
N HIS A 128 3.02 3.29 -6.64
CA HIS A 128 4.02 2.45 -7.30
C HIS A 128 3.42 1.12 -7.80
N ILE A 129 2.65 0.44 -6.95
CA ILE A 129 1.98 -0.83 -7.28
C ILE A 129 1.00 -0.63 -8.44
N ALA A 130 0.19 0.43 -8.42
CA ALA A 130 -0.79 0.73 -9.47
C ALA A 130 -0.13 1.04 -10.82
N LYS A 131 1.08 1.62 -10.83
CA LYS A 131 1.87 1.85 -12.05
C LYS A 131 2.57 0.60 -12.58
N THR A 132 2.83 -0.36 -11.69
CA THR A 132 3.64 -1.55 -11.99
C THR A 132 2.77 -2.74 -12.40
N TYR A 133 1.62 -2.89 -11.76
CA TYR A 133 0.72 -4.03 -11.94
C TYR A 133 -0.60 -3.61 -12.56
N ARG A 134 -1.31 -4.57 -13.17
CA ARG A 134 -2.64 -4.34 -13.79
C ARG A 134 -3.73 -4.28 -12.72
N ILE A 135 -3.85 -3.13 -12.08
CA ILE A 135 -4.84 -2.84 -11.06
C ILE A 135 -6.07 -2.19 -11.71
N ASP A 136 -7.26 -2.60 -11.28
CA ASP A 136 -8.49 -1.85 -11.53
C ASP A 136 -8.53 -0.65 -10.58
N PRO A 137 -8.38 0.59 -11.07
CA PRO A 137 -8.31 1.76 -10.20
C PRO A 137 -9.63 2.06 -9.48
N THR A 138 -10.73 1.45 -9.92
CA THR A 138 -12.04 1.57 -9.26
C THR A 138 -12.23 0.57 -8.12
N ARG A 139 -11.32 -0.38 -7.95
CA ARG A 139 -11.40 -1.47 -6.97
C ARG A 139 -10.13 -1.57 -6.13
N VAL A 140 -9.85 -0.50 -5.38
CA VAL A 140 -8.78 -0.46 -4.37
C VAL A 140 -9.42 -0.56 -3.00
N TYR A 141 -9.03 -1.54 -2.22
CA TYR A 141 -9.58 -1.83 -0.89
C TYR A 141 -8.51 -1.77 0.17
N LEU A 142 -8.91 -1.37 1.38
CA LEU A 142 -8.04 -1.30 2.55
C LEU A 142 -8.62 -2.14 3.67
N THR A 143 -7.76 -2.91 4.32
CA THR A 143 -8.09 -3.60 5.57
C THR A 143 -6.89 -3.64 6.50
N GLY A 144 -7.15 -3.82 7.79
CA GLY A 144 -6.09 -3.99 8.78
C GLY A 144 -6.65 -4.37 10.14
N LEU A 145 -5.79 -4.98 10.95
CA LEU A 145 -6.13 -5.45 12.29
C LEU A 145 -5.36 -4.69 13.38
N SER A 146 -5.99 -4.46 14.53
CA SER A 146 -5.37 -3.85 15.71
C SER A 146 -4.66 -2.51 15.34
N ARG A 147 -3.33 -2.42 15.45
CA ARG A 147 -2.54 -1.26 14.98
C ARG A 147 -2.82 -0.95 13.50
N GLY A 148 -2.92 -1.96 12.65
CA GLY A 148 -3.32 -1.81 11.25
C GLY A 148 -4.79 -1.38 11.11
N GLY A 149 -5.66 -1.79 12.01
CA GLY A 149 -7.04 -1.33 12.10
C GLY A 149 -7.14 0.15 12.43
N HIS A 150 -6.31 0.65 13.36
CA HIS A 150 -6.17 2.09 13.64
C HIS A 150 -5.69 2.85 12.41
N ALA A 151 -4.66 2.32 11.75
CA ALA A 151 -4.11 2.93 10.53
C ALA A 151 -5.13 2.93 9.39
N SER A 152 -5.93 1.87 9.25
CA SER A 152 -7.00 1.80 8.23
C SER A 152 -8.03 2.90 8.43
N TRP A 153 -8.45 3.17 9.66
CA TRP A 153 -9.32 4.31 9.95
C TRP A 153 -8.66 5.65 9.62
N ARG A 154 -7.42 5.86 10.06
CA ARG A 154 -6.68 7.13 9.81
C ARG A 154 -6.52 7.37 8.31
N TRP A 155 -6.12 6.35 7.56
CA TRP A 155 -5.89 6.47 6.13
C TRP A 155 -7.19 6.67 5.35
N ALA A 156 -8.24 5.96 5.69
CA ALA A 156 -9.57 6.20 5.11
C ALA A 156 -10.07 7.64 5.36
N ILE A 157 -9.85 8.17 6.56
CA ILE A 157 -10.18 9.56 6.90
C ILE A 157 -9.33 10.56 6.10
N ALA A 158 -8.03 10.30 5.97
CA ALA A 158 -7.13 11.17 5.20
C ALA A 158 -7.50 11.19 3.71
N GLU A 159 -7.72 10.01 3.12
CA GLU A 159 -7.90 9.80 1.68
C GLU A 159 -9.20 9.02 1.36
N PRO A 160 -10.40 9.55 1.69
CA PRO A 160 -11.65 8.80 1.58
C PRO A 160 -12.06 8.44 0.15
N LYS A 161 -11.48 9.10 -0.86
CA LYS A 161 -11.74 8.85 -2.28
C LYS A 161 -10.78 7.85 -2.90
N ARG A 162 -9.78 7.39 -2.14
CA ARG A 162 -8.78 6.44 -2.60
C ARG A 162 -9.29 5.01 -2.61
N PHE A 163 -10.22 4.69 -1.71
CA PHE A 163 -10.68 3.32 -1.49
C PHE A 163 -12.13 3.13 -1.92
N ALA A 164 -12.39 2.02 -2.60
CA ALA A 164 -13.75 1.58 -2.91
C ALA A 164 -14.47 1.05 -1.66
N ALA A 165 -13.74 0.46 -0.72
CA ALA A 165 -14.23 0.07 0.58
C ALA A 165 -13.08 -0.11 1.59
N VAL A 166 -13.43 -0.05 2.88
CA VAL A 166 -12.50 -0.27 4.00
C VAL A 166 -13.09 -1.25 4.99
N ALA A 167 -12.28 -2.25 5.41
CA ALA A 167 -12.61 -3.15 6.50
C ALA A 167 -11.64 -2.93 7.66
N ALA A 168 -12.12 -2.42 8.80
CA ALA A 168 -11.30 -2.14 9.98
C ALA A 168 -11.60 -3.15 11.09
N VAL A 169 -10.57 -3.92 11.52
CA VAL A 169 -10.72 -4.99 12.50
C VAL A 169 -10.01 -4.64 13.80
N ALA A 170 -10.72 -4.72 14.92
CA ALA A 170 -10.21 -4.45 16.27
C ALA A 170 -9.39 -3.14 16.35
N GLY A 171 -9.89 -2.08 15.70
CA GLY A 171 -9.26 -0.78 15.61
C GLY A 171 -10.19 0.35 16.02
N ARG A 172 -9.63 1.52 16.32
CA ARG A 172 -10.39 2.74 16.63
C ARG A 172 -9.99 3.87 15.68
N GLY A 173 -10.96 4.67 15.25
CA GLY A 173 -10.75 5.90 14.50
C GLY A 173 -11.00 7.15 15.35
N ASN A 174 -10.98 8.32 14.70
CA ASN A 174 -11.38 9.58 15.28
C ASN A 174 -12.84 9.92 14.91
N PRO A 175 -13.82 9.79 15.83
CA PRO A 175 -15.22 10.08 15.52
C PRO A 175 -15.47 11.54 15.12
N GLY A 176 -14.61 12.48 15.54
CA GLY A 176 -14.70 13.89 15.16
C GLY A 176 -14.46 14.15 13.67
N GLU A 177 -13.82 13.20 12.96
CA GLU A 177 -13.55 13.30 11.53
C GLU A 177 -14.40 12.31 10.69
N ALA A 178 -15.31 11.59 11.34
CA ALA A 178 -16.09 10.53 10.70
C ALA A 178 -16.95 10.99 9.53
N CYS A 179 -17.35 12.27 9.47
CA CYS A 179 -18.12 12.83 8.34
C CYS A 179 -17.38 12.71 6.99
N ARG A 180 -16.07 12.64 7.00
CA ARG A 180 -15.26 12.42 5.78
C ARG A 180 -15.53 11.06 5.14
N LEU A 181 -16.07 10.11 5.91
CA LEU A 181 -16.36 8.73 5.49
C LEU A 181 -17.83 8.50 5.11
N MET A 182 -18.68 9.53 5.04
CA MET A 182 -20.13 9.39 4.84
C MET A 182 -20.49 8.63 3.55
N ASP A 183 -19.68 8.74 2.50
CA ASP A 183 -19.92 8.08 1.20
C ASP A 183 -19.12 6.80 1.02
N LEU A 184 -18.10 6.57 1.87
CA LEU A 184 -17.22 5.40 1.79
C LEU A 184 -17.88 4.18 2.41
N PRO A 185 -17.99 3.04 1.68
CA PRO A 185 -18.36 1.77 2.27
C PRO A 185 -17.35 1.33 3.33
N VAL A 186 -17.82 1.15 4.56
CA VAL A 186 -16.99 0.70 5.68
C VAL A 186 -17.63 -0.48 6.37
N TRP A 187 -16.82 -1.50 6.69
CA TRP A 187 -17.24 -2.61 7.55
C TRP A 187 -16.26 -2.74 8.71
N ALA A 188 -16.70 -2.44 9.92
CA ALA A 188 -15.91 -2.59 11.14
C ALA A 188 -16.23 -3.90 11.83
N PHE A 189 -15.21 -4.54 12.41
CA PHE A 189 -15.32 -5.80 13.16
C PHE A 189 -14.65 -5.66 14.51
N HIS A 190 -15.28 -6.16 15.59
CA HIS A 190 -14.72 -6.11 16.93
C HIS A 190 -15.23 -7.25 17.81
N GLY A 191 -14.44 -7.68 18.79
CA GLY A 191 -14.89 -8.52 19.87
C GLY A 191 -15.54 -7.67 20.98
N ASP A 192 -16.64 -8.13 21.59
CA ASP A 192 -17.32 -7.39 22.66
C ASP A 192 -16.55 -7.38 23.99
N ARG A 193 -15.60 -8.33 24.16
CA ARG A 193 -14.73 -8.44 25.34
C ARG A 193 -13.27 -8.05 25.04
N ASP A 194 -13.05 -7.22 24.01
CA ASP A 194 -11.71 -6.71 23.70
C ASP A 194 -11.27 -5.72 24.79
N ASP A 195 -10.29 -6.13 25.60
CA ASP A 195 -9.70 -5.37 26.70
C ASP A 195 -8.37 -4.68 26.30
N VAL A 196 -7.90 -4.89 25.08
CA VAL A 196 -6.70 -4.26 24.51
C VAL A 196 -7.06 -3.01 23.71
N VAL A 197 -8.06 -3.12 22.83
CA VAL A 197 -8.65 -2.02 22.07
C VAL A 197 -10.16 -2.06 22.30
N MET A 198 -10.64 -1.23 23.20
CA MET A 198 -12.04 -1.23 23.59
C MET A 198 -12.99 -1.08 22.40
N PRO A 199 -14.06 -1.92 22.30
CA PRO A 199 -14.98 -1.94 21.16
C PRO A 199 -15.76 -0.63 20.96
N GLU A 200 -15.83 0.22 21.99
CA GLU A 200 -16.42 1.55 21.94
C GLU A 200 -15.87 2.41 20.81
N GLY A 201 -14.57 2.20 20.44
CA GLY A 201 -13.96 2.91 19.31
C GLY A 201 -14.65 2.58 17.98
N SER A 202 -14.98 1.31 17.73
CA SER A 202 -15.74 0.89 16.54
C SER A 202 -17.18 1.34 16.59
N PHE A 203 -17.83 1.25 17.75
CA PHE A 203 -19.21 1.76 17.96
C PHE A 203 -19.27 3.27 17.69
N ALA A 204 -18.34 4.04 18.26
CA ALA A 204 -18.30 5.49 18.10
C ALA A 204 -18.12 5.90 16.65
N MET A 205 -17.21 5.24 15.90
CA MET A 205 -17.02 5.50 14.47
C MET A 205 -18.29 5.18 13.66
N ALA A 206 -18.87 4.00 13.83
CA ALA A 206 -20.07 3.62 13.09
C ALA A 206 -21.25 4.57 13.38
N ARG A 207 -21.43 4.98 14.65
CA ARG A 207 -22.47 5.94 15.06
C ARG A 207 -22.22 7.31 14.45
N ALA A 208 -20.96 7.80 14.51
CA ALA A 208 -20.60 9.11 13.99
C ALA A 208 -20.77 9.18 12.45
N ILE A 209 -20.36 8.15 11.71
CA ILE A 209 -20.59 8.08 10.26
C ILE A 209 -22.10 8.14 9.94
N ARG A 210 -22.93 7.39 10.67
CA ARG A 210 -24.40 7.43 10.49
C ARG A 210 -24.98 8.79 10.81
N ALA A 211 -24.50 9.45 11.87
CA ALA A 211 -24.93 10.80 12.25
C ALA A 211 -24.61 11.84 11.17
N CYS A 212 -23.54 11.65 10.39
CA CYS A 212 -23.20 12.47 9.22
C CYS A 212 -24.01 12.13 7.96
N GLY A 213 -24.98 11.19 8.04
CA GLY A 213 -25.77 10.74 6.89
C GLY A 213 -25.21 9.55 6.14
N GLY A 214 -24.07 8.98 6.58
CA GLY A 214 -23.44 7.82 5.96
C GLY A 214 -24.29 6.55 6.14
N ARG A 215 -24.67 5.91 5.02
CA ARG A 215 -25.55 4.74 5.00
C ARG A 215 -24.82 3.43 4.68
N LYS A 216 -23.56 3.50 4.32
CA LYS A 216 -22.75 2.35 3.88
C LYS A 216 -21.84 1.81 4.98
N VAL A 217 -22.11 2.12 6.25
CA VAL A 217 -21.33 1.63 7.38
C VAL A 217 -21.98 0.40 7.99
N ARG A 218 -21.23 -0.70 8.06
CA ARG A 218 -21.55 -1.97 8.74
C ARG A 218 -20.69 -2.11 9.99
N LEU A 219 -21.22 -2.77 11.00
CA LEU A 219 -20.50 -3.11 12.22
C LEU A 219 -20.88 -4.53 12.63
N THR A 220 -19.91 -5.40 12.75
CA THR A 220 -20.07 -6.75 13.30
C THR A 220 -19.36 -6.79 14.65
N ILE A 221 -20.10 -7.19 15.69
CA ILE A 221 -19.55 -7.43 17.02
C ILE A 221 -19.65 -8.93 17.28
N TYR A 222 -18.50 -9.53 17.59
CA TYR A 222 -18.42 -10.94 17.93
C TYR A 222 -18.63 -11.11 19.45
N PRO A 223 -19.70 -11.81 19.86
CA PRO A 223 -19.99 -12.04 21.27
C PRO A 223 -18.90 -12.94 21.90
N ASP A 224 -18.59 -12.67 23.15
CA ASP A 224 -17.64 -13.43 23.97
C ASP A 224 -16.19 -13.46 23.42
N LEU A 225 -15.87 -12.62 22.46
CA LEU A 225 -14.55 -12.58 21.80
C LEU A 225 -13.74 -11.37 22.31
N GLY A 226 -12.49 -11.63 22.69
CA GLY A 226 -11.51 -10.59 23.05
C GLY A 226 -10.90 -9.91 21.85
N HIS A 227 -9.62 -9.53 21.96
CA HIS A 227 -8.91 -8.75 20.94
C HIS A 227 -8.78 -9.44 19.58
N ASN A 228 -8.74 -10.77 19.54
CA ASN A 228 -8.58 -11.53 18.30
C ASN A 228 -9.88 -11.62 17.46
N ALA A 229 -10.46 -10.49 17.10
CA ALA A 229 -11.61 -10.44 16.18
C ALA A 229 -11.23 -10.67 14.71
N TRP A 230 -9.96 -10.70 14.37
CA TRP A 230 -9.48 -10.82 12.98
C TRP A 230 -9.58 -12.24 12.43
N ASP A 231 -9.46 -13.29 13.26
CA ASP A 231 -9.61 -14.65 12.75
C ASP A 231 -11.02 -14.87 12.18
N PRO A 232 -12.12 -14.69 12.93
CA PRO A 232 -13.43 -14.86 12.34
C PRO A 232 -13.78 -13.82 11.28
N ALA A 233 -13.23 -12.59 11.36
CA ALA A 233 -13.52 -11.57 10.36
C ALA A 233 -12.88 -11.89 9.00
N TYR A 234 -11.64 -12.36 8.99
CA TYR A 234 -10.94 -12.67 7.74
C TYR A 234 -11.23 -14.08 7.22
N ASP A 235 -11.62 -15.00 8.06
CA ASP A 235 -12.06 -16.35 7.63
C ASP A 235 -13.50 -16.35 7.06
N ASP A 236 -14.24 -15.23 7.22
CA ASP A 236 -15.58 -15.08 6.63
C ASP A 236 -15.50 -14.69 5.13
N PRO A 237 -15.92 -15.56 4.20
CA PRO A 237 -15.95 -15.27 2.77
C PRO A 237 -16.87 -14.09 2.41
N ALA A 238 -17.85 -13.77 3.27
CA ALA A 238 -18.76 -12.65 3.05
C ALA A 238 -18.02 -11.30 3.04
N LEU A 239 -16.89 -11.18 3.77
CA LEU A 239 -16.06 -9.98 3.74
C LEU A 239 -15.53 -9.73 2.31
N TYR A 240 -14.96 -10.74 1.68
CA TYR A 240 -14.36 -10.62 0.35
C TYR A 240 -15.40 -10.43 -0.74
N ALA A 241 -16.54 -11.12 -0.64
CA ALA A 241 -17.67 -10.91 -1.53
C ALA A 241 -18.18 -9.46 -1.44
N TRP A 242 -18.34 -8.94 -0.21
CA TRP A 242 -18.74 -7.57 0.01
C TRP A 242 -17.74 -6.55 -0.54
N LEU A 243 -16.43 -6.77 -0.37
CA LEU A 243 -15.40 -5.89 -0.96
C LEU A 243 -15.57 -5.83 -2.47
N LEU A 244 -15.71 -6.98 -3.15
CA LEU A 244 -15.83 -7.06 -4.61
C LEU A 244 -17.08 -6.38 -5.18
N GLU A 245 -18.14 -6.23 -4.38
CA GLU A 245 -19.36 -5.49 -4.73
C GLU A 245 -19.11 -3.96 -4.80
N GLN A 246 -18.10 -3.46 -4.08
CA GLN A 246 -17.85 -2.02 -3.98
C GLN A 246 -16.95 -1.54 -5.10
N LYS A 247 -17.29 -0.38 -5.68
CA LYS A 247 -16.49 0.29 -6.71
C LYS A 247 -16.50 1.79 -6.51
N LEU A 248 -15.37 2.43 -6.75
CA LEU A 248 -15.31 3.87 -6.94
C LEU A 248 -16.04 4.26 -8.23
N PRO A 249 -16.61 5.46 -8.31
CA PRO A 249 -17.04 6.03 -9.59
C PRO A 249 -15.88 5.98 -10.57
N SER A 250 -16.16 5.60 -11.82
CA SER A 250 -15.15 5.68 -12.88
C SER A 250 -14.63 7.12 -12.99
N PRO A 251 -13.31 7.34 -13.16
CA PRO A 251 -12.80 8.67 -13.41
C PRO A 251 -13.56 9.30 -14.56
N THR A 252 -14.25 10.40 -14.32
CA THR A 252 -14.90 11.16 -15.38
C THR A 252 -13.77 11.75 -16.23
N ILE A 253 -13.56 11.22 -17.43
CA ILE A 253 -12.66 11.83 -18.41
C ILE A 253 -13.29 13.17 -18.81
N THR A 254 -12.90 14.22 -18.09
CA THR A 254 -13.24 15.58 -18.55
C THR A 254 -12.33 15.87 -19.73
N ASN A 255 -12.91 16.19 -20.88
CA ASN A 255 -12.24 16.53 -22.16
C ASN A 255 -11.34 17.79 -22.05
N LYS A 256 -10.82 18.13 -20.88
CA LYS A 256 -9.92 19.27 -20.66
C LYS A 256 -8.45 18.98 -20.91
N ASP A 257 -8.07 17.71 -21.06
CA ASP A 257 -6.67 17.32 -21.29
C ASP A 257 -6.33 17.08 -22.77
N LYS A 258 -7.22 17.54 -23.70
CA LYS A 258 -6.94 17.61 -25.12
C LYS A 258 -6.85 19.07 -25.55
N LYS A 259 -5.79 19.75 -25.10
CA LYS A 259 -5.34 21.00 -25.76
C LYS A 259 -3.82 21.09 -25.68
#